data_05cc3341a4148aa1d9e01e8e5946691d
#
_entry.id   05cc3341a4148aa1d9e01e8e5946691d
#
_cell.length_a   1.000
_cell.length_b   1.000
_cell.length_c   1.000
_cell.angle_alpha   90.00
_cell.angle_beta   90.00
_cell.angle_gamma   90.00
#
_symmetry.space_group_name_H-M   'P 1'
#
loop_
_entity.id
_entity.type
_entity.pdbx_description
1 polymer ?
#
loop_
_entity_poly.entity_id
_entity_poly.type
_entity_poly.pdbx_seq_one_letter_code
_entity_poly.pdbx_strand_id
1 'polypeptide(L)'
;MTVGTVTIALPRRAATLAVLQRYGVYFAILLILVFNMVATPHFFELSNFRTQLVQVVPVAIVALGMALVIGTEGIDLSVGGVMAMAAAVVPLYIGYGFLPAALIAILAGAAIGVVNGAMVALIGVQPIVATLSLMVAGRGLALLIANEQLVSVTDPGILALGRDSLFGAVPYSVIVAIVLVFVVALVVNRTTFGKQLVAIGGNRRAAALAGLPVKRILLLVYIICAALASVAGIIGTARLGASVPSTLGNLIELSAITAVVVGGTPLTGGQVKIAGTVAGALLLQFIGATLIKHNVPDAYSQIFQAAIILVAVYIQRGRAATR
;
A
#
# COMPACT_ATOMS: atom_id res chain seq x y z
N MET A 1 4.83 19.42 50.23
CA MET A 1 4.85 18.00 49.86
C MET A 1 5.30 17.93 48.42
N THR A 2 6.56 17.59 48.16
CA THR A 2 7.16 17.44 46.85
C THR A 2 6.82 16.03 46.33
N VAL A 3 5.97 15.94 45.32
CA VAL A 3 5.67 14.68 44.63
C VAL A 3 6.92 14.30 43.82
N GLY A 4 7.67 13.33 44.32
CA GLY A 4 8.82 12.78 43.61
C GLY A 4 8.35 12.03 42.33
N THR A 5 8.78 12.49 41.19
CA THR A 5 8.63 11.78 39.91
C THR A 5 9.43 10.48 39.95
N VAL A 6 8.73 9.36 40.15
CA VAL A 6 9.33 8.02 40.03
C VAL A 6 9.57 7.75 38.54
N THR A 7 10.80 7.95 38.09
CA THR A 7 11.27 7.53 36.77
C THR A 7 11.50 6.01 36.80
N ILE A 8 10.51 5.23 36.37
CA ILE A 8 10.67 3.78 36.22
C ILE A 8 11.56 3.56 35.00
N ALA A 9 12.84 3.25 35.24
CA ALA A 9 13.76 2.85 34.20
C ALA A 9 13.29 1.52 33.63
N LEU A 10 12.86 1.51 32.35
CA LEU A 10 12.54 0.29 31.63
C LEU A 10 13.74 -0.66 31.60
N PRO A 11 13.58 -1.97 31.84
CA PRO A 11 14.68 -2.92 31.77
C PRO A 11 15.33 -2.84 30.37
N ARG A 12 16.66 -2.90 30.30
CA ARG A 12 17.45 -2.73 29.06
C ARG A 12 16.89 -3.53 27.86
N ARG A 13 16.37 -4.74 28.09
CA ARG A 13 15.71 -5.57 27.04
C ARG A 13 14.45 -4.92 26.48
N ALA A 14 13.63 -4.26 27.31
CA ALA A 14 12.43 -3.57 26.85
C ALA A 14 12.77 -2.31 26.03
N ALA A 15 13.82 -1.59 26.41
CA ALA A 15 14.31 -0.44 25.65
C ALA A 15 14.86 -0.84 24.27
N THR A 16 15.65 -1.91 24.18
CA THR A 16 16.20 -2.42 22.92
C THR A 16 15.09 -2.89 21.98
N LEU A 17 14.09 -3.63 22.50
CA LEU A 17 12.91 -4.05 21.73
C LEU A 17 12.10 -2.86 21.22
N ALA A 18 11.93 -1.82 22.01
CA ALA A 18 11.21 -0.61 21.59
C ALA A 18 11.94 0.14 20.46
N VAL A 19 13.26 0.22 20.51
CA VAL A 19 14.09 0.81 19.44
C VAL A 19 14.01 -0.03 18.17
N LEU A 20 14.16 -1.35 18.27
CA LEU A 20 14.07 -2.27 17.13
C LEU A 20 12.69 -2.20 16.46
N GLN A 21 11.62 -2.11 17.24
CA GLN A 21 10.25 -1.97 16.74
C GLN A 21 9.97 -0.59 16.11
N ARG A 22 10.72 0.45 16.52
CA ARG A 22 10.55 1.79 15.97
C ARG A 22 11.35 2.01 14.69
N TYR A 23 12.55 1.44 14.63
CA TYR A 23 13.52 1.69 13.56
C TYR A 23 13.93 0.44 12.77
N GLY A 24 13.37 -0.74 13.09
CA GLY A 24 13.76 -2.02 12.51
C GLY A 24 13.70 -2.07 10.99
N VAL A 25 12.68 -1.45 10.38
CA VAL A 25 12.55 -1.39 8.91
C VAL A 25 13.70 -0.61 8.28
N TYR A 26 14.13 0.51 8.88
CA TYR A 26 15.24 1.32 8.37
C TYR A 26 16.58 0.60 8.53
N PHE A 27 16.74 -0.12 9.65
CA PHE A 27 17.92 -0.97 9.87
C PHE A 27 17.96 -2.13 8.86
N ALA A 28 16.83 -2.78 8.59
CA ALA A 28 16.73 -3.83 7.57
C ALA A 28 17.06 -3.30 6.17
N ILE A 29 16.57 -2.09 5.81
CA ILE A 29 16.95 -1.44 4.55
C ILE A 29 18.46 -1.21 4.48
N LEU A 30 19.04 -0.65 5.55
CA LEU A 30 20.48 -0.42 5.58
C LEU A 30 21.25 -1.73 5.38
N LEU A 31 20.84 -2.80 6.03
CA LEU A 31 21.47 -4.11 5.96
C LEU A 31 21.42 -4.70 4.55
N ILE A 32 20.25 -4.65 3.89
CA ILE A 32 20.11 -5.13 2.50
C ILE A 32 20.89 -4.27 1.51
N LEU A 33 20.97 -2.94 1.73
CA LEU A 33 21.78 -2.06 0.88
C LEU A 33 23.26 -2.35 1.03
N VAL A 34 23.76 -2.53 2.27
CA VAL A 34 25.16 -2.92 2.52
C VAL A 34 25.46 -4.29 1.92
N PHE A 35 24.56 -5.27 2.05
CA PHE A 35 24.69 -6.57 1.41
C PHE A 35 24.82 -6.42 -0.12
N ASN A 36 23.95 -5.65 -0.76
CA ASN A 36 23.97 -5.44 -2.21
C ASN A 36 25.21 -4.65 -2.67
N MET A 37 25.76 -3.79 -1.82
CA MET A 37 26.99 -3.07 -2.13
C MET A 37 28.20 -4.00 -2.25
N VAL A 38 28.22 -5.07 -1.46
CA VAL A 38 29.34 -6.03 -1.41
C VAL A 38 29.10 -7.23 -2.33
N ALA A 39 27.89 -7.76 -2.36
CA ALA A 39 27.57 -9.07 -2.92
C ALA A 39 26.84 -9.03 -4.26
N THR A 40 26.27 -7.87 -4.69
CA THR A 40 25.45 -7.81 -5.90
C THR A 40 26.07 -6.87 -6.95
N PRO A 41 26.70 -7.39 -8.00
CA PRO A 41 27.28 -6.56 -9.06
C PRO A 41 26.23 -5.64 -9.70
N HIS A 42 26.62 -4.41 -10.01
CA HIS A 42 25.78 -3.44 -10.73
C HIS A 42 24.45 -3.07 -10.03
N PHE A 43 24.30 -3.36 -8.73
CA PHE A 43 23.07 -3.05 -8.01
C PHE A 43 22.81 -1.54 -7.93
N PHE A 44 23.85 -0.75 -7.72
CA PHE A 44 23.79 0.71 -7.58
C PHE A 44 23.97 1.47 -8.90
N GLU A 45 23.98 0.79 -10.04
CA GLU A 45 23.93 1.50 -11.33
C GLU A 45 22.65 2.33 -11.42
N LEU A 46 22.78 3.53 -11.99
CA LEU A 46 21.67 4.48 -12.10
C LEU A 46 20.44 3.89 -12.82
N SER A 47 20.69 3.09 -13.86
CA SER A 47 19.66 2.37 -14.62
C SER A 47 18.89 1.39 -13.75
N ASN A 48 19.61 0.59 -12.96
CA ASN A 48 19.00 -0.38 -12.05
C ASN A 48 18.25 0.33 -10.92
N PHE A 49 18.86 1.35 -10.30
CA PHE A 49 18.22 2.13 -9.24
C PHE A 49 16.92 2.79 -9.70
N ARG A 50 16.94 3.38 -10.91
CA ARG A 50 15.73 3.93 -11.54
C ARG A 50 14.65 2.87 -11.74
N THR A 51 15.02 1.68 -12.21
CA THR A 51 14.10 0.55 -12.38
C THR A 51 13.46 0.17 -11.05
N GLN A 52 14.23 0.05 -9.97
CA GLN A 52 13.72 -0.26 -8.63
C GLN A 52 12.74 0.81 -8.14
N LEU A 53 13.03 2.10 -8.36
CA LEU A 53 12.14 3.19 -7.99
C LEU A 53 10.80 3.11 -8.74
N VAL A 54 10.79 2.78 -10.03
CA VAL A 54 9.56 2.63 -10.80
C VAL A 54 8.77 1.39 -10.36
N GLN A 55 9.46 0.30 -10.05
CA GLN A 55 8.83 -0.96 -9.67
C GLN A 55 8.16 -0.91 -8.29
N VAL A 56 8.70 -0.14 -7.34
CA VAL A 56 8.11 -0.01 -6.00
C VAL A 56 6.84 0.82 -5.99
N VAL A 57 6.66 1.72 -6.97
CA VAL A 57 5.56 2.71 -6.99
C VAL A 57 4.18 2.09 -6.80
N PRO A 58 3.74 1.06 -7.56
CA PRO A 58 2.40 0.50 -7.37
C PRO A 58 2.18 -0.05 -5.96
N VAL A 59 3.15 -0.79 -5.43
CA VAL A 59 3.08 -1.35 -4.07
C VAL A 59 3.05 -0.22 -3.03
N ALA A 60 3.88 0.80 -3.18
CA ALA A 60 3.91 1.93 -2.26
C ALA A 60 2.58 2.68 -2.23
N ILE A 61 1.98 2.96 -3.39
CA ILE A 61 0.68 3.66 -3.48
C ILE A 61 -0.44 2.83 -2.86
N VAL A 62 -0.53 1.53 -3.19
CA VAL A 62 -1.53 0.64 -2.59
C VAL A 62 -1.33 0.53 -1.08
N ALA A 63 -0.08 0.43 -0.62
CA ALA A 63 0.25 0.38 0.79
C ALA A 63 -0.16 1.65 1.56
N LEU A 64 -0.16 2.83 0.94
CA LEU A 64 -0.71 4.05 1.56
C LEU A 64 -2.20 3.89 1.89
N GLY A 65 -3.00 3.42 0.92
CA GLY A 65 -4.42 3.13 1.12
C GLY A 65 -4.64 2.04 2.18
N MET A 66 -3.90 0.95 2.07
CA MET A 66 -3.92 -0.15 3.03
C MET A 66 -3.58 0.31 4.45
N ALA A 67 -2.63 1.25 4.61
CA ALA A 67 -2.27 1.80 5.92
C ALA A 67 -3.44 2.56 6.58
N LEU A 68 -4.27 3.23 5.79
CA LEU A 68 -5.49 3.89 6.30
C LEU A 68 -6.51 2.85 6.76
N VAL A 69 -6.74 1.80 5.96
CA VAL A 69 -7.68 0.73 6.29
C VAL A 69 -7.22 -0.02 7.53
N ILE A 70 -5.95 -0.45 7.59
CA ILE A 70 -5.36 -1.12 8.77
C ILE A 70 -5.39 -0.18 9.99
N GLY A 71 -5.19 1.13 9.78
CA GLY A 71 -5.33 2.14 10.83
C GLY A 71 -6.69 2.14 11.51
N THR A 72 -7.76 1.68 10.85
CA THR A 72 -9.12 1.48 11.38
C THR A 72 -9.44 0.05 11.80
N GLU A 73 -8.43 -0.81 11.97
CA GLU A 73 -8.58 -2.24 12.29
C GLU A 73 -9.26 -3.05 11.16
N GLY A 74 -9.20 -2.55 9.92
CA GLY A 74 -9.70 -3.23 8.73
C GLY A 74 -8.58 -3.83 7.88
N ILE A 75 -8.95 -4.66 6.91
CA ILE A 75 -8.06 -5.14 5.83
C ILE A 75 -8.85 -5.04 4.52
N ASP A 76 -8.22 -4.51 3.48
CA ASP A 76 -8.81 -4.41 2.15
C ASP A 76 -8.10 -5.31 1.15
N LEU A 77 -8.67 -6.48 0.89
CA LEU A 77 -8.12 -7.42 -0.08
C LEU A 77 -8.53 -7.08 -1.53
N SER A 78 -9.48 -6.17 -1.72
CA SER A 78 -10.01 -5.86 -3.05
C SER A 78 -9.05 -5.05 -3.92
N VAL A 79 -8.00 -4.47 -3.34
CA VAL A 79 -7.07 -3.55 -4.03
C VAL A 79 -6.49 -4.12 -5.34
N GLY A 80 -6.21 -5.43 -5.39
CA GLY A 80 -5.76 -6.11 -6.62
C GLY A 80 -6.84 -6.16 -7.69
N GLY A 81 -8.10 -6.42 -7.31
CA GLY A 81 -9.27 -6.37 -8.21
C GLY A 81 -9.55 -4.94 -8.71
N VAL A 82 -9.37 -3.94 -7.84
CA VAL A 82 -9.49 -2.52 -8.20
C VAL A 82 -8.41 -2.09 -9.20
N MET A 83 -7.16 -2.55 -9.02
CA MET A 83 -6.09 -2.31 -10.00
C MET A 83 -6.41 -2.92 -11.36
N ALA A 84 -6.91 -4.17 -11.37
CA ALA A 84 -7.36 -4.84 -12.60
C ALA A 84 -8.50 -4.08 -13.28
N MET A 85 -9.48 -3.59 -12.50
CA MET A 85 -10.58 -2.76 -13.00
C MET A 85 -10.07 -1.47 -13.64
N ALA A 86 -9.18 -0.74 -12.98
CA ALA A 86 -8.59 0.48 -13.53
C ALA A 86 -7.84 0.19 -14.84
N ALA A 87 -7.08 -0.91 -14.90
CA ALA A 87 -6.39 -1.33 -16.12
C ALA A 87 -7.36 -1.65 -17.26
N ALA A 88 -8.49 -2.32 -16.99
CA ALA A 88 -9.50 -2.65 -17.99
C ALA A 88 -10.24 -1.42 -18.53
N VAL A 89 -10.48 -0.42 -17.67
CA VAL A 89 -11.23 0.80 -18.02
C VAL A 89 -10.39 1.77 -18.85
N VAL A 90 -9.08 1.88 -18.58
CA VAL A 90 -8.20 2.82 -19.29
C VAL A 90 -8.29 2.73 -20.81
N PRO A 91 -8.15 1.56 -21.47
CA PRO A 91 -8.19 1.47 -22.92
C PRO A 91 -9.53 1.87 -23.53
N LEU A 92 -10.64 1.72 -22.81
CA LEU A 92 -11.98 2.05 -23.30
C LEU A 92 -12.16 3.55 -23.52
N TYR A 93 -11.48 4.36 -22.73
CA TYR A 93 -11.66 5.82 -22.72
C TYR A 93 -10.42 6.59 -23.18
N ILE A 94 -9.36 5.86 -23.59
CA ILE A 94 -8.10 6.52 -23.99
C ILE A 94 -8.28 7.39 -25.25
N GLY A 95 -9.25 7.09 -26.10
CA GLY A 95 -9.59 7.91 -27.26
C GLY A 95 -10.05 9.34 -26.92
N TYR A 96 -10.46 9.59 -25.69
CA TYR A 96 -10.76 10.92 -25.16
C TYR A 96 -9.55 11.63 -24.55
N GLY A 97 -8.38 10.98 -24.54
CA GLY A 97 -7.12 11.43 -23.98
C GLY A 97 -6.82 10.86 -22.60
N PHE A 98 -5.58 11.03 -22.17
CA PHE A 98 -5.05 10.46 -20.91
C PHE A 98 -5.85 10.87 -19.66
N LEU A 99 -6.13 12.18 -19.51
CA LEU A 99 -6.74 12.68 -18.27
C LEU A 99 -8.19 12.20 -18.08
N PRO A 100 -9.11 12.25 -19.07
CA PRO A 100 -10.43 11.63 -18.95
C PRO A 100 -10.37 10.15 -18.66
N ALA A 101 -9.53 9.38 -19.38
CA ALA A 101 -9.39 7.94 -19.17
C ALA A 101 -8.94 7.62 -17.72
N ALA A 102 -7.94 8.34 -17.21
CA ALA A 102 -7.45 8.18 -15.84
C ALA A 102 -8.53 8.52 -14.80
N LEU A 103 -9.25 9.63 -14.97
CA LEU A 103 -10.33 10.03 -14.06
C LEU A 103 -11.46 9.00 -14.02
N ILE A 104 -11.91 8.48 -15.17
CA ILE A 104 -12.96 7.47 -15.24
C ILE A 104 -12.48 6.17 -14.60
N ALA A 105 -11.22 5.75 -14.81
CA ALA A 105 -10.65 4.58 -14.18
C ALA A 105 -10.57 4.72 -12.64
N ILE A 106 -10.20 5.91 -12.13
CA ILE A 106 -10.20 6.19 -10.69
C ILE A 106 -11.62 6.18 -10.13
N LEU A 107 -12.59 6.75 -10.82
CA LEU A 107 -13.99 6.75 -10.40
C LEU A 107 -14.58 5.34 -10.38
N ALA A 108 -14.26 4.51 -11.38
CA ALA A 108 -14.68 3.10 -11.42
C ALA A 108 -14.14 2.33 -10.21
N GLY A 109 -12.85 2.49 -9.87
CA GLY A 109 -12.29 1.88 -8.68
C GLY A 109 -12.86 2.46 -7.38
N ALA A 110 -13.06 3.78 -7.31
CA ALA A 110 -13.68 4.42 -6.15
C ALA A 110 -15.12 3.90 -5.92
N ALA A 111 -15.87 3.57 -6.98
CA ALA A 111 -17.18 2.94 -6.87
C ALA A 111 -17.10 1.57 -6.17
N ILE A 112 -16.07 0.75 -6.45
CA ILE A 112 -15.82 -0.49 -5.71
C ILE A 112 -15.52 -0.15 -4.23
N GLY A 113 -14.74 0.91 -3.98
CA GLY A 113 -14.47 1.40 -2.63
C GLY A 113 -15.72 1.84 -1.87
N VAL A 114 -16.70 2.47 -2.57
CA VAL A 114 -18.01 2.81 -1.98
C VAL A 114 -18.75 1.54 -1.58
N VAL A 115 -18.78 0.51 -2.42
CA VAL A 115 -19.45 -0.76 -2.11
C VAL A 115 -18.78 -1.45 -0.92
N ASN A 116 -17.44 -1.56 -0.89
CA ASN A 116 -16.69 -2.10 0.25
C ASN A 116 -16.99 -1.33 1.53
N GLY A 117 -16.84 -0.01 1.46
CA GLY A 117 -17.08 0.86 2.61
C GLY A 117 -18.52 0.80 3.11
N ALA A 118 -19.50 0.67 2.21
CA ALA A 118 -20.90 0.50 2.58
C ALA A 118 -21.15 -0.85 3.27
N MET A 119 -20.61 -1.94 2.75
CA MET A 119 -20.73 -3.27 3.37
C MET A 119 -20.13 -3.28 4.78
N VAL A 120 -18.93 -2.69 4.95
CA VAL A 120 -18.25 -2.70 6.25
C VAL A 120 -18.83 -1.67 7.22
N ALA A 121 -19.09 -0.43 6.76
CA ALA A 121 -19.47 0.67 7.63
C ALA A 121 -20.98 0.76 7.91
N LEU A 122 -21.83 0.41 6.94
CA LEU A 122 -23.28 0.55 7.05
C LEU A 122 -23.96 -0.76 7.40
N ILE A 123 -23.60 -1.86 6.71
CA ILE A 123 -24.18 -3.18 6.89
C ILE A 123 -23.51 -3.93 8.06
N GLY A 124 -22.21 -3.67 8.32
CA GLY A 124 -21.48 -4.32 9.40
C GLY A 124 -20.84 -5.65 9.00
N VAL A 125 -20.67 -5.90 7.71
CA VAL A 125 -19.97 -7.10 7.22
C VAL A 125 -18.50 -7.06 7.66
N GLN A 126 -17.96 -8.22 8.03
CA GLN A 126 -16.55 -8.32 8.40
C GLN A 126 -15.66 -7.86 7.25
N PRO A 127 -14.67 -6.97 7.48
CA PRO A 127 -13.84 -6.37 6.42
C PRO A 127 -13.24 -7.38 5.44
N ILE A 128 -12.63 -8.47 5.96
CA ILE A 128 -12.00 -9.50 5.13
C ILE A 128 -13.01 -10.16 4.19
N VAL A 129 -14.22 -10.46 4.68
CA VAL A 129 -15.26 -11.13 3.88
C VAL A 129 -15.78 -10.20 2.78
N ALA A 130 -16.04 -8.94 3.12
CA ALA A 130 -16.50 -7.94 2.17
C ALA A 130 -15.49 -7.72 1.04
N THR A 131 -14.24 -7.46 1.42
CA THR A 131 -13.19 -7.11 0.46
C THR A 131 -12.69 -8.31 -0.35
N LEU A 132 -12.68 -9.52 0.21
CA LEU A 132 -12.40 -10.76 -0.52
C LEU A 132 -13.45 -11.01 -1.61
N SER A 133 -14.72 -10.83 -1.30
CA SER A 133 -15.80 -10.95 -2.28
C SER A 133 -15.64 -9.97 -3.44
N LEU A 134 -15.30 -8.71 -3.15
CA LEU A 134 -15.07 -7.71 -4.19
C LEU A 134 -13.70 -7.84 -4.88
N MET A 135 -12.72 -8.48 -4.27
CA MET A 135 -11.48 -8.87 -4.97
C MET A 135 -11.79 -9.80 -6.13
N VAL A 136 -12.59 -10.84 -5.89
CA VAL A 136 -12.97 -11.81 -6.93
C VAL A 136 -13.92 -11.19 -7.93
N ALA A 137 -14.98 -10.53 -7.48
CA ALA A 137 -15.96 -9.88 -8.34
C ALA A 137 -15.36 -8.75 -9.18
N GLY A 138 -14.52 -7.90 -8.59
CA GLY A 138 -13.84 -6.81 -9.29
C GLY A 138 -12.88 -7.31 -10.37
N ARG A 139 -12.14 -8.39 -10.10
CA ARG A 139 -11.29 -9.02 -11.11
C ARG A 139 -12.12 -9.67 -12.23
N GLY A 140 -13.21 -10.38 -11.89
CA GLY A 140 -14.12 -10.93 -12.86
C GLY A 140 -14.74 -9.88 -13.79
N LEU A 141 -15.21 -8.76 -13.22
CA LEU A 141 -15.71 -7.62 -13.99
C LEU A 141 -14.63 -7.01 -14.89
N ALA A 142 -13.39 -6.87 -14.40
CA ALA A 142 -12.28 -6.36 -15.20
C ALA A 142 -11.96 -7.27 -16.39
N LEU A 143 -12.01 -8.59 -16.21
CA LEU A 143 -11.84 -9.56 -17.29
C LEU A 143 -12.97 -9.48 -18.32
N LEU A 144 -14.23 -9.38 -17.88
CA LEU A 144 -15.38 -9.20 -18.77
C LEU A 144 -15.25 -7.92 -19.59
N ILE A 145 -14.88 -6.79 -18.97
CA ILE A 145 -14.68 -5.51 -19.66
C ILE A 145 -13.58 -5.58 -20.71
N ALA A 146 -12.49 -6.29 -20.41
CA ALA A 146 -11.36 -6.48 -21.34
C ALA A 146 -11.56 -7.62 -22.33
N ASN A 147 -12.72 -8.31 -22.33
CA ASN A 147 -12.98 -9.53 -23.10
C ASN A 147 -11.86 -10.58 -22.92
N GLU A 148 -11.29 -10.67 -21.71
CA GLU A 148 -10.15 -11.52 -21.33
C GLU A 148 -8.89 -11.30 -22.19
N GLN A 149 -8.83 -10.20 -22.95
CA GLN A 149 -7.73 -9.92 -23.86
C GLN A 149 -6.73 -8.92 -23.26
N LEU A 150 -5.48 -9.07 -23.69
CA LEU A 150 -4.47 -8.05 -23.51
C LEU A 150 -4.75 -6.92 -24.52
N VAL A 151 -4.86 -5.69 -24.04
CA VAL A 151 -5.07 -4.51 -24.87
C VAL A 151 -3.84 -3.62 -24.81
N SER A 152 -3.14 -3.47 -25.95
CA SER A 152 -2.00 -2.55 -26.04
C SER A 152 -2.45 -1.10 -25.87
N VAL A 153 -1.71 -0.34 -25.09
CA VAL A 153 -1.94 1.09 -24.86
C VAL A 153 -0.79 1.87 -25.48
N THR A 154 -1.11 2.63 -26.50
CA THR A 154 -0.13 3.40 -27.31
C THR A 154 -0.21 4.90 -27.10
N ASP A 155 -1.13 5.38 -26.27
CA ASP A 155 -1.29 6.81 -25.98
C ASP A 155 -0.02 7.37 -25.32
N PRO A 156 0.56 8.46 -25.88
CA PRO A 156 1.80 9.04 -25.39
C PRO A 156 1.70 9.53 -23.94
N GLY A 157 0.54 10.05 -23.50
CA GLY A 157 0.35 10.58 -22.16
C GLY A 157 0.41 9.48 -21.09
N ILE A 158 -0.21 8.31 -21.37
CA ILE A 158 -0.11 7.15 -20.48
C ILE A 158 1.30 6.57 -20.50
N LEU A 159 1.90 6.38 -21.69
CA LEU A 159 3.24 5.81 -21.80
C LEU A 159 4.28 6.69 -21.09
N ALA A 160 4.17 8.01 -21.21
CA ALA A 160 5.02 8.95 -20.50
C ALA A 160 4.99 8.73 -18.97
N LEU A 161 3.82 8.50 -18.39
CA LEU A 161 3.68 8.23 -16.95
C LEU A 161 4.51 7.01 -16.48
N GLY A 162 4.58 5.97 -17.32
CA GLY A 162 5.29 4.73 -16.98
C GLY A 162 6.76 4.68 -17.39
N ARG A 163 7.16 5.44 -18.41
CA ARG A 163 8.47 5.29 -19.09
C ARG A 163 9.32 6.55 -19.06
N ASP A 164 8.70 7.72 -19.10
CA ASP A 164 9.43 8.98 -19.18
C ASP A 164 9.81 9.52 -17.80
N SER A 165 10.65 10.53 -17.81
CA SER A 165 11.19 11.12 -16.61
C SER A 165 11.39 12.62 -16.76
N LEU A 166 11.22 13.33 -15.68
CA LEU A 166 11.50 14.75 -15.57
C LEU A 166 13.01 14.96 -15.69
N PHE A 167 13.42 15.78 -16.67
CA PHE A 167 14.84 16.07 -17.00
C PHE A 167 15.72 14.80 -17.18
N GLY A 168 15.15 13.69 -17.61
CA GLY A 168 15.88 12.44 -17.76
C GLY A 168 16.29 11.74 -16.45
N ALA A 169 15.97 12.31 -15.29
CA ALA A 169 16.43 11.82 -13.99
C ALA A 169 15.33 11.12 -13.18
N VAL A 170 14.21 11.77 -12.92
CA VAL A 170 13.15 11.28 -12.01
C VAL A 170 11.94 10.79 -12.81
N PRO A 171 11.57 9.49 -12.76
CA PRO A 171 10.40 8.96 -13.46
C PRO A 171 9.10 9.64 -13.01
N TYR A 172 8.19 9.93 -13.94
CA TYR A 172 6.93 10.59 -13.61
C TYR A 172 6.08 9.79 -12.61
N SER A 173 6.09 8.46 -12.72
CA SER A 173 5.39 7.60 -11.74
C SER A 173 5.91 7.78 -10.31
N VAL A 174 7.22 8.00 -10.14
CA VAL A 174 7.85 8.26 -8.83
C VAL A 174 7.42 9.63 -8.30
N ILE A 175 7.32 10.65 -9.16
CA ILE A 175 6.82 11.97 -8.76
C ILE A 175 5.38 11.86 -8.26
N VAL A 176 4.51 11.13 -8.97
CA VAL A 176 3.13 10.87 -8.54
C VAL A 176 3.11 10.19 -7.18
N ALA A 177 3.95 9.16 -6.98
CA ALA A 177 4.03 8.46 -5.69
C ALA A 177 4.47 9.41 -4.56
N ILE A 178 5.49 10.24 -4.77
CA ILE A 178 5.96 11.21 -3.77
C ILE A 178 4.85 12.20 -3.40
N VAL A 179 4.13 12.73 -4.40
CA VAL A 179 2.99 13.63 -4.17
C VAL A 179 1.91 12.93 -3.34
N LEU A 180 1.54 11.69 -3.69
CA LEU A 180 0.55 10.93 -2.94
C LEU A 180 1.01 10.61 -1.52
N VAL A 181 2.27 10.24 -1.31
CA VAL A 181 2.86 10.05 0.03
C VAL A 181 2.73 11.33 0.85
N PHE A 182 3.08 12.47 0.28
CA PHE A 182 2.98 13.75 0.97
C PHE A 182 1.53 14.10 1.32
N VAL A 183 0.60 13.98 0.36
CA VAL A 183 -0.83 14.24 0.57
C VAL A 183 -1.41 13.34 1.65
N VAL A 184 -1.17 12.02 1.57
CA VAL A 184 -1.69 11.08 2.57
C VAL A 184 -1.05 11.32 3.94
N ALA A 185 0.25 11.61 3.99
CA ALA A 185 0.94 11.97 5.24
C ALA A 185 0.36 13.24 5.87
N LEU A 186 0.07 14.26 5.05
CA LEU A 186 -0.57 15.50 5.51
C LEU A 186 -1.98 15.22 6.02
N VAL A 187 -2.78 14.46 5.28
CA VAL A 187 -4.15 14.08 5.68
C VAL A 187 -4.14 13.34 7.00
N VAL A 188 -3.26 12.35 7.18
CA VAL A 188 -3.20 11.54 8.41
C VAL A 188 -2.69 12.36 9.60
N ASN A 189 -1.64 13.16 9.41
CA ASN A 189 -0.97 13.79 10.54
C ASN A 189 -1.52 15.18 10.90
N ARG A 190 -2.16 15.88 9.94
CA ARG A 190 -2.52 17.30 10.10
C ARG A 190 -4.02 17.57 10.05
N THR A 191 -4.87 16.59 9.67
CA THR A 191 -6.31 16.82 9.55
C THR A 191 -7.11 16.14 10.68
N THR A 192 -8.35 16.59 10.86
CA THR A 192 -9.32 15.95 11.76
C THR A 192 -9.66 14.53 11.32
N PHE A 193 -9.68 14.28 10.00
CA PHE A 193 -9.90 12.95 9.43
C PHE A 193 -8.88 11.94 9.95
N GLY A 194 -7.58 12.25 9.89
CA GLY A 194 -6.54 11.37 10.37
C GLY A 194 -6.63 11.10 11.87
N LYS A 195 -6.93 12.14 12.68
CA LYS A 195 -7.15 11.98 14.14
C LYS A 195 -8.33 11.09 14.44
N GLN A 196 -9.45 11.26 13.74
CA GLN A 196 -10.66 10.44 13.88
C GLN A 196 -10.40 8.99 13.47
N LEU A 197 -9.69 8.77 12.35
CA LEU A 197 -9.29 7.45 11.87
C LEU A 197 -8.50 6.69 12.94
N VAL A 198 -7.47 7.31 13.52
CA VAL A 198 -6.64 6.73 14.58
C VAL A 198 -7.47 6.45 15.84
N ALA A 199 -8.36 7.36 16.23
CA ALA A 199 -9.24 7.18 17.40
C ALA A 199 -10.21 6.00 17.19
N ILE A 200 -10.82 5.88 16.00
CA ILE A 200 -11.73 4.78 15.64
C ILE A 200 -11.00 3.43 15.68
N GLY A 201 -9.78 3.37 15.10
CA GLY A 201 -8.98 2.16 15.13
C GLY A 201 -8.44 1.80 16.52
N GLY A 202 -8.31 2.79 17.42
CA GLY A 202 -7.92 2.52 18.81
C GLY A 202 -9.03 1.88 19.65
N ASN A 203 -10.26 2.38 19.52
CA ASN A 203 -11.46 1.79 20.13
C ASN A 203 -12.71 2.32 19.43
N ARG A 204 -13.24 1.52 18.51
CA ARG A 204 -14.41 1.87 17.70
C ARG A 204 -15.65 2.20 18.53
N ARG A 205 -15.88 1.47 19.63
CA ARG A 205 -17.04 1.67 20.50
C ARG A 205 -16.92 2.97 21.29
N ALA A 206 -15.76 3.24 21.87
CA ALA A 206 -15.48 4.49 22.59
C ALA A 206 -15.58 5.70 21.64
N ALA A 207 -15.04 5.59 20.44
CA ALA A 207 -15.13 6.63 19.41
C ALA A 207 -16.59 6.96 19.04
N ALA A 208 -17.43 5.94 18.88
CA ALA A 208 -18.87 6.13 18.62
C ALA A 208 -19.59 6.81 19.80
N LEU A 209 -19.29 6.41 21.05
CA LEU A 209 -19.85 7.04 22.25
C LEU A 209 -19.40 8.49 22.41
N ALA A 210 -18.18 8.83 21.94
CA ALA A 210 -17.67 10.19 21.89
C ALA A 210 -18.27 11.04 20.74
N GLY A 211 -19.23 10.51 19.98
CA GLY A 211 -19.91 11.23 18.91
C GLY A 211 -19.11 11.31 17.58
N LEU A 212 -18.04 10.54 17.43
CA LEU A 212 -17.29 10.53 16.17
C LEU A 212 -18.11 9.88 15.03
N PRO A 213 -18.03 10.39 13.80
CA PRO A 213 -18.80 9.88 12.66
C PRO A 213 -18.18 8.60 12.08
N VAL A 214 -18.15 7.51 12.88
CA VAL A 214 -17.47 6.24 12.58
C VAL A 214 -17.80 5.71 11.20
N LYS A 215 -19.09 5.65 10.85
CA LYS A 215 -19.54 5.12 9.55
C LYS A 215 -19.00 5.91 8.37
N ARG A 216 -18.99 7.26 8.47
CA ARG A 216 -18.47 8.14 7.41
C ARG A 216 -16.96 7.97 7.23
N ILE A 217 -16.21 7.90 8.34
CA ILE A 217 -14.76 7.74 8.29
C ILE A 217 -14.40 6.39 7.68
N LEU A 218 -15.04 5.30 8.09
CA LEU A 218 -14.80 3.98 7.51
C LEU A 218 -15.12 3.96 6.01
N LEU A 219 -16.28 4.50 5.59
CA LEU A 219 -16.64 4.60 4.18
C LEU A 219 -15.55 5.33 3.37
N LEU A 220 -15.13 6.51 3.84
CA LEU A 220 -14.10 7.31 3.16
C LEU A 220 -12.76 6.59 3.09
N VAL A 221 -12.36 5.84 4.11
CA VAL A 221 -11.11 5.08 4.14
C VAL A 221 -11.07 4.05 3.00
N TYR A 222 -12.15 3.28 2.79
CA TYR A 222 -12.23 2.32 1.68
C TYR A 222 -12.27 3.00 0.31
N ILE A 223 -12.97 4.13 0.18
CA ILE A 223 -12.99 4.91 -1.07
C ILE A 223 -11.58 5.42 -1.41
N ILE A 224 -10.87 6.00 -0.44
CA ILE A 224 -9.50 6.50 -0.65
C ILE A 224 -8.56 5.34 -0.98
N CYS A 225 -8.67 4.20 -0.30
CA CYS A 225 -7.87 3.01 -0.58
C CYS A 225 -8.07 2.53 -2.03
N ALA A 226 -9.31 2.41 -2.48
CA ALA A 226 -9.65 2.00 -3.83
C ALA A 226 -9.20 3.03 -4.89
N ALA A 227 -9.35 4.33 -4.63
CA ALA A 227 -8.85 5.37 -5.52
C ALA A 227 -7.32 5.30 -5.69
N LEU A 228 -6.57 5.10 -4.59
CA LEU A 228 -5.12 4.90 -4.64
C LEU A 228 -4.76 3.60 -5.40
N ALA A 229 -5.49 2.52 -5.18
CA ALA A 229 -5.30 1.27 -5.94
C ALA A 229 -5.55 1.46 -7.44
N SER A 230 -6.54 2.29 -7.82
CA SER A 230 -6.78 2.63 -9.24
C SER A 230 -5.61 3.40 -9.84
N VAL A 231 -5.05 4.38 -9.13
CA VAL A 231 -3.85 5.09 -9.58
C VAL A 231 -2.68 4.11 -9.78
N ALA A 232 -2.48 3.17 -8.86
CA ALA A 232 -1.48 2.12 -9.00
C ALA A 232 -1.73 1.23 -10.23
N GLY A 233 -3.00 0.91 -10.53
CA GLY A 233 -3.40 0.17 -11.73
C GLY A 233 -3.09 0.92 -13.03
N ILE A 234 -3.38 2.22 -13.09
CA ILE A 234 -3.03 3.09 -14.22
C ILE A 234 -1.52 3.13 -14.44
N ILE A 235 -0.73 3.32 -13.37
CA ILE A 235 0.74 3.32 -13.45
C ILE A 235 1.27 1.95 -13.89
N GLY A 236 0.67 0.85 -13.41
CA GLY A 236 1.00 -0.50 -13.86
C GLY A 236 0.77 -0.69 -15.35
N THR A 237 -0.38 -0.26 -15.87
CA THR A 237 -0.74 -0.27 -17.28
C THR A 237 0.23 0.59 -18.12
N ALA A 238 0.53 1.79 -17.64
CA ALA A 238 1.48 2.71 -18.27
C ALA A 238 2.89 2.10 -18.40
N ARG A 239 3.36 1.44 -17.34
CA ARG A 239 4.66 0.78 -17.30
C ARG A 239 4.75 -0.39 -18.28
N LEU A 240 3.72 -1.21 -18.33
CA LEU A 240 3.64 -2.35 -19.25
C LEU A 240 3.41 -1.90 -20.71
N GLY A 241 2.78 -0.74 -20.94
CA GLY A 241 2.28 -0.32 -22.25
C GLY A 241 1.10 -1.18 -22.71
N ALA A 242 0.46 -1.88 -21.77
CA ALA A 242 -0.67 -2.75 -22.04
C ALA A 242 -1.56 -2.90 -20.81
N SER A 243 -2.84 -3.04 -21.04
CA SER A 243 -3.82 -3.48 -20.06
C SER A 243 -3.82 -5.01 -20.00
N VAL A 244 -3.51 -5.57 -18.83
CA VAL A 244 -3.50 -7.01 -18.58
C VAL A 244 -4.25 -7.31 -17.29
N PRO A 245 -5.59 -7.23 -17.25
CA PRO A 245 -6.37 -7.38 -16.03
C PRO A 245 -6.23 -8.75 -15.36
N SER A 246 -5.84 -9.78 -16.12
CA SER A 246 -5.62 -11.14 -15.60
C SER A 246 -4.46 -11.24 -14.60
N THR A 247 -3.41 -10.46 -14.80
CA THR A 247 -2.19 -10.55 -13.98
C THR A 247 -1.88 -9.29 -13.20
N LEU A 248 -2.34 -8.12 -13.66
CA LEU A 248 -2.06 -6.87 -12.97
C LEU A 248 -2.71 -6.85 -11.58
N GLY A 249 -1.92 -6.51 -10.58
CA GLY A 249 -2.35 -6.47 -9.19
C GLY A 249 -2.47 -7.85 -8.52
N ASN A 250 -1.94 -8.93 -9.11
CA ASN A 250 -1.90 -10.23 -8.44
C ASN A 250 -1.01 -10.15 -7.18
N LEU A 251 -1.55 -10.62 -6.04
CA LEU A 251 -0.89 -10.68 -4.73
C LEU A 251 -0.40 -9.31 -4.22
N ILE A 252 -0.85 -8.20 -4.81
CA ILE A 252 -0.42 -6.87 -4.37
C ILE A 252 -0.97 -6.52 -2.99
N GLU A 253 -2.13 -7.06 -2.63
CA GLU A 253 -2.72 -6.96 -1.31
C GLU A 253 -1.79 -7.50 -0.23
N LEU A 254 -1.15 -8.65 -0.48
CA LEU A 254 -0.19 -9.25 0.45
C LEU A 254 1.08 -8.39 0.57
N SER A 255 1.60 -7.91 -0.55
CA SER A 255 2.76 -7.00 -0.57
C SER A 255 2.46 -5.69 0.16
N ALA A 256 1.26 -5.12 -0.04
CA ALA A 256 0.84 -3.89 0.63
C ALA A 256 0.67 -4.09 2.15
N ILE A 257 0.01 -5.18 2.58
CA ILE A 257 -0.12 -5.52 4.00
C ILE A 257 1.27 -5.68 4.62
N THR A 258 2.16 -6.42 3.95
CA THR A 258 3.53 -6.62 4.43
C THR A 258 4.28 -5.31 4.61
N ALA A 259 4.21 -4.42 3.60
CA ALA A 259 4.84 -3.10 3.65
C ALA A 259 4.34 -2.27 4.83
N VAL A 260 3.02 -2.28 5.07
CA VAL A 260 2.37 -1.55 6.18
C VAL A 260 2.79 -2.11 7.54
N VAL A 261 2.77 -3.43 7.69
CA VAL A 261 3.05 -4.13 8.97
C VAL A 261 4.53 -4.02 9.32
N VAL A 262 5.43 -4.28 8.36
CA VAL A 262 6.89 -4.12 8.52
C VAL A 262 7.24 -2.65 8.76
N GLY A 263 6.51 -1.73 8.12
CA GLY A 263 6.59 -0.29 8.36
C GLY A 263 6.16 0.16 9.76
N GLY A 264 5.60 -0.77 10.56
CA GLY A 264 5.28 -0.57 11.96
C GLY A 264 3.89 -0.02 12.25
N THR A 265 2.97 -0.06 11.29
CA THR A 265 1.53 0.14 11.52
C THR A 265 0.95 -1.17 12.04
N PRO A 266 0.35 -1.21 13.26
CA PRO A 266 -0.16 -2.45 13.83
C PRO A 266 -1.48 -2.89 13.18
N LEU A 267 -1.67 -4.20 12.98
CA LEU A 267 -2.93 -4.77 12.48
C LEU A 267 -4.12 -4.54 13.44
N THR A 268 -3.85 -4.27 14.70
CA THR A 268 -4.86 -3.93 15.72
C THR A 268 -5.40 -2.50 15.58
N GLY A 269 -4.98 -1.74 14.57
CA GLY A 269 -5.43 -0.37 14.35
C GLY A 269 -4.86 0.65 15.35
N GLY A 270 -5.43 1.85 15.34
CA GLY A 270 -5.12 2.94 16.27
C GLY A 270 -3.78 3.66 16.01
N GLN A 271 -3.06 3.30 14.97
CA GLN A 271 -1.84 3.99 14.52
C GLN A 271 -1.69 3.87 13.00
N VAL A 272 -1.14 4.91 12.37
CA VAL A 272 -0.78 4.90 10.94
C VAL A 272 0.59 5.53 10.78
N LYS A 273 1.53 4.79 10.19
CA LYS A 273 2.92 5.24 10.00
C LYS A 273 3.26 5.32 8.50
N ILE A 274 2.94 6.43 7.86
CA ILE A 274 3.12 6.61 6.41
C ILE A 274 4.60 6.44 6.00
N ALA A 275 5.54 7.11 6.67
CA ALA A 275 6.97 6.97 6.36
C ALA A 275 7.47 5.53 6.53
N GLY A 276 7.00 4.85 7.59
CA GLY A 276 7.29 3.43 7.82
C GLY A 276 6.73 2.55 6.69
N THR A 277 5.50 2.79 6.27
CA THR A 277 4.84 2.06 5.17
C THR A 277 5.64 2.18 3.86
N VAL A 278 6.10 3.39 3.51
CA VAL A 278 6.96 3.60 2.33
C VAL A 278 8.29 2.87 2.48
N ALA A 279 8.92 2.95 3.66
CA ALA A 279 10.14 2.20 3.95
C ALA A 279 9.92 0.69 3.85
N GLY A 280 8.78 0.17 4.32
CA GLY A 280 8.40 -1.24 4.16
C GLY A 280 8.28 -1.66 2.68
N ALA A 281 7.64 -0.83 1.85
CA ALA A 281 7.54 -1.09 0.41
C ALA A 281 8.93 -1.11 -0.27
N LEU A 282 9.80 -0.15 0.08
CA LEU A 282 11.19 -0.11 -0.41
C LEU A 282 11.98 -1.34 0.03
N LEU A 283 11.84 -1.78 1.28
CA LEU A 283 12.51 -2.98 1.78
C LEU A 283 12.11 -4.21 0.97
N LEU A 284 10.82 -4.42 0.74
CA LEU A 284 10.33 -5.55 -0.06
C LEU A 284 10.85 -5.49 -1.49
N GLN A 285 10.88 -4.31 -2.10
CA GLN A 285 11.41 -4.10 -3.44
C GLN A 285 12.91 -4.45 -3.51
N PHE A 286 13.70 -4.00 -2.55
CA PHE A 286 15.14 -4.32 -2.53
C PHE A 286 15.41 -5.80 -2.29
N ILE A 287 14.64 -6.47 -1.43
CA ILE A 287 14.73 -7.92 -1.25
C ILE A 287 14.43 -8.64 -2.57
N GLY A 288 13.30 -8.31 -3.22
CA GLY A 288 12.93 -8.90 -4.50
C GLY A 288 13.99 -8.66 -5.59
N ALA A 289 14.50 -7.43 -5.70
CA ALA A 289 15.55 -7.08 -6.63
C ALA A 289 16.86 -7.86 -6.39
N THR A 290 17.22 -8.04 -5.13
CA THR A 290 18.37 -8.84 -4.73
C THR A 290 18.22 -10.28 -5.18
N LEU A 291 17.06 -10.89 -4.88
CA LEU A 291 16.78 -12.29 -5.25
C LEU A 291 16.84 -12.48 -6.78
N ILE A 292 16.23 -11.57 -7.55
CA ILE A 292 16.27 -11.59 -9.01
C ILE A 292 17.72 -11.49 -9.53
N LYS A 293 18.53 -10.57 -8.99
CA LYS A 293 19.94 -10.39 -9.37
C LYS A 293 20.79 -11.62 -9.09
N HIS A 294 20.44 -12.40 -8.07
CA HIS A 294 21.09 -13.66 -7.73
C HIS A 294 20.43 -14.89 -8.41
N ASN A 295 19.60 -14.68 -9.43
CA ASN A 295 18.88 -15.73 -10.17
C ASN A 295 18.04 -16.66 -9.28
N VAL A 296 17.53 -16.14 -8.15
CA VAL A 296 16.61 -16.86 -7.28
C VAL A 296 15.20 -16.78 -7.88
N PRO A 297 14.50 -17.92 -8.11
CA PRO A 297 13.15 -17.91 -8.65
C PRO A 297 12.17 -17.07 -7.82
N ASP A 298 11.19 -16.43 -8.49
CA ASP A 298 10.21 -15.55 -7.84
C ASP A 298 9.39 -16.27 -6.75
N ALA A 299 9.19 -17.57 -6.87
CA ALA A 299 8.55 -18.38 -5.84
C ALA A 299 9.21 -18.23 -4.45
N TYR A 300 10.53 -18.10 -4.39
CA TYR A 300 11.22 -17.86 -3.12
C TYR A 300 10.93 -16.45 -2.57
N SER A 301 10.78 -15.44 -3.44
CA SER A 301 10.38 -14.10 -3.00
C SER A 301 9.04 -14.13 -2.27
N GLN A 302 8.06 -14.88 -2.77
CA GLN A 302 6.76 -15.07 -2.15
C GLN A 302 6.87 -15.79 -0.79
N ILE A 303 7.72 -16.82 -0.69
CA ILE A 303 7.98 -17.52 0.59
C ILE A 303 8.62 -16.57 1.61
N PHE A 304 9.61 -15.77 1.19
CA PHE A 304 10.24 -14.78 2.06
C PHE A 304 9.24 -13.71 2.52
N GLN A 305 8.37 -13.22 1.64
CA GLN A 305 7.31 -12.29 2.01
C GLN A 305 6.37 -12.89 3.06
N ALA A 306 5.94 -14.13 2.88
CA ALA A 306 5.08 -14.82 3.84
C ALA A 306 5.79 -14.99 5.21
N ALA A 307 7.06 -15.37 5.22
CA ALA A 307 7.85 -15.47 6.45
C ALA A 307 8.00 -14.10 7.15
N ILE A 308 8.23 -13.03 6.40
CA ILE A 308 8.32 -11.66 6.93
C ILE A 308 6.99 -11.24 7.58
N ILE A 309 5.85 -11.55 6.96
CA ILE A 309 4.52 -11.26 7.53
C ILE A 309 4.37 -11.99 8.87
N LEU A 310 4.66 -13.28 8.91
CA LEU A 310 4.52 -14.08 10.13
C LEU A 310 5.39 -13.57 11.27
N VAL A 311 6.66 -13.27 10.99
CA VAL A 311 7.60 -12.70 11.97
C VAL A 311 7.14 -11.32 12.45
N ALA A 312 6.72 -10.45 11.55
CA ALA A 312 6.26 -9.11 11.89
C ALA A 312 4.99 -9.15 12.76
N VAL A 313 4.03 -10.01 12.44
CA VAL A 313 2.80 -10.22 13.23
C VAL A 313 3.13 -10.82 14.61
N TYR A 314 4.03 -11.81 14.67
CA TYR A 314 4.47 -12.39 15.93
C TYR A 314 5.11 -11.36 16.88
N ILE A 315 5.99 -10.51 16.34
CA ILE A 315 6.62 -9.43 17.13
C ILE A 315 5.59 -8.41 17.63
N GLN A 316 4.53 -8.15 16.84
CA GLN A 316 3.47 -7.22 17.20
C GLN A 316 2.51 -7.78 18.27
N ARG A 317 2.30 -9.12 18.30
CA ARG A 317 1.42 -9.77 19.27
C ARG A 317 1.82 -9.49 20.72
N GLY A 318 3.11 -9.39 21.01
CA GLY A 318 3.61 -9.04 22.36
C GLY A 318 3.14 -7.69 22.89
N ARG A 319 2.68 -6.76 22.04
CA ARG A 319 2.15 -5.44 22.44
C ARG A 319 0.68 -5.47 22.85
N ALA A 320 -0.12 -6.39 22.31
CA ALA A 320 -1.54 -6.48 22.64
C ALA A 320 -1.75 -7.05 24.06
N ALA A 321 -0.81 -7.86 24.55
CA ALA A 321 -0.88 -8.48 25.87
C ALA A 321 -0.47 -7.52 27.04
N THR A 322 0.11 -6.35 26.73
CA THR A 322 0.60 -5.37 27.72
C THR A 322 -0.26 -4.09 27.80
N ARG A 323 -1.39 -4.05 27.10
CA ARG A 323 -2.42 -3.00 27.17
C ARG A 323 -3.72 -3.55 27.72
#